data_fa3f33e138698b86a16e625ad8ca8b58
#
_entry.id   fa3f33e138698b86a16e625ad8ca8b58
#
_cell.length_a   1.000
_cell.length_b   1.000
_cell.length_c   1.000
_cell.angle_alpha   90.00
_cell.angle_beta   90.00
_cell.angle_gamma   90.00
#
_symmetry.space_group_name_H-M   'P 1'
#
loop_
_entity.id
_entity.type
_entity.pdbx_description
1 polymer ?
#
loop_
_entity_poly.entity_id
_entity_poly.type
_entity_poly.pdbx_seq_one_letter_code
_entity_poly.pdbx_strand_id
1 'polypeptide(L)'
;PLRRQRQMCIRDRLFTIGEVVVHSYGVFVTLGLLAAVVSFLWELKRRDDSFWIGVDILLLMISAGLLGAKLFHVLFSLSDYQEGPHTILSLIFSGWSAAGGLLGSLLALVIYFRKKGLDGWYWMDTLIPSVPLAQTIMRVGCLMTGCCYGKPTHLPWAITFTKSTVAPLGVPLHPTQAYHLAANLLIYLFLTIRKKRSAFPGELTLAYVLFYTIQRSVIDVFRADPGRLWLWDTITTYQLIGTIAVIVVIFLYRSRMRTVS
;
A
#
# COMPACT_ATOMS: atom_id res chain seq x y z
N PRO A 1 -31.85 17.91 16.97
CA PRO A 1 -31.22 18.41 15.78
C PRO A 1 -30.21 17.35 15.31
N LEU A 2 -30.64 16.57 14.31
CA LEU A 2 -29.81 15.59 13.64
C LEU A 2 -28.62 16.36 13.00
N ARG A 3 -27.42 16.26 13.59
CA ARG A 3 -26.20 16.74 12.98
C ARG A 3 -26.15 16.15 11.57
N ARG A 4 -26.03 17.01 10.56
CA ARG A 4 -25.89 16.62 9.15
C ARG A 4 -24.70 15.67 9.03
N GLN A 5 -24.99 14.37 8.99
CA GLN A 5 -23.98 13.38 8.64
C GLN A 5 -23.46 13.73 7.24
N ARG A 6 -22.15 13.68 7.06
CA ARG A 6 -21.52 14.03 5.79
C ARG A 6 -21.94 13.00 4.74
N GLN A 7 -22.97 13.35 3.95
CA GLN A 7 -23.36 12.55 2.79
C GLN A 7 -22.35 12.76 1.70
N MET A 8 -21.67 11.72 1.30
CA MET A 8 -20.65 11.76 0.27
C MET A 8 -21.24 11.19 -1.02
N CYS A 9 -21.62 12.09 -1.96
CA CYS A 9 -21.94 11.69 -3.34
C CYS A 9 -20.67 11.31 -4.06
N ILE A 10 -20.33 10.02 -4.12
CA ILE A 10 -19.13 9.54 -4.76
C ILE A 10 -19.45 9.08 -6.18
N ARG A 11 -18.73 9.64 -7.12
CA ARG A 11 -18.66 9.20 -8.51
C ARG A 11 -17.50 8.21 -8.67
N ASP A 12 -17.81 6.92 -8.76
CA ASP A 12 -16.81 5.90 -9.14
C ASP A 12 -16.28 6.16 -10.57
N ARG A 13 -17.12 6.75 -11.44
CA ARG A 13 -16.77 7.18 -12.79
C ARG A 13 -16.51 8.68 -12.81
N LEU A 14 -15.26 9.09 -13.10
CA LEU A 14 -14.90 10.51 -13.23
C LEU A 14 -15.42 11.07 -14.56
N PHE A 15 -15.11 10.40 -15.66
CA PHE A 15 -15.57 10.75 -17.02
C PHE A 15 -15.46 9.53 -17.95
N THR A 16 -16.11 9.62 -19.09
CA THR A 16 -16.04 8.63 -20.18
C THR A 16 -15.45 9.28 -21.42
N ILE A 17 -14.47 8.62 -22.03
CA ILE A 17 -13.90 9.02 -23.32
C ILE A 17 -14.27 7.93 -24.32
N GLY A 18 -15.30 8.18 -25.15
CA GLY A 18 -15.86 7.14 -26.01
C GLY A 18 -16.43 5.99 -25.19
N GLU A 19 -15.96 4.76 -25.42
CA GLU A 19 -16.36 3.56 -24.68
C GLU A 19 -15.54 3.32 -23.41
N VAL A 20 -14.46 4.08 -23.20
CA VAL A 20 -13.56 3.90 -22.06
C VAL A 20 -14.07 4.67 -20.85
N VAL A 21 -14.40 3.95 -19.79
CA VAL A 21 -14.81 4.53 -18.51
C VAL A 21 -13.58 4.73 -17.63
N VAL A 22 -13.28 5.99 -17.27
CA VAL A 22 -12.18 6.33 -16.38
C VAL A 22 -12.67 6.30 -14.93
N HIS A 23 -12.18 5.30 -14.19
CA HIS A 23 -12.50 5.14 -12.78
C HIS A 23 -11.63 6.01 -11.88
N SER A 24 -12.23 6.62 -10.87
CA SER A 24 -11.53 7.47 -9.89
C SER A 24 -10.38 6.73 -9.20
N TYR A 25 -10.57 5.46 -8.84
CA TYR A 25 -9.52 4.65 -8.23
C TYR A 25 -8.26 4.56 -9.10
N GLY A 26 -8.43 4.24 -10.40
CA GLY A 26 -7.31 4.14 -11.34
C GLY A 26 -6.52 5.45 -11.46
N VAL A 27 -7.22 6.58 -11.50
CA VAL A 27 -6.57 7.90 -11.57
C VAL A 27 -5.73 8.19 -10.32
N PHE A 28 -6.27 7.95 -9.12
CA PHE A 28 -5.50 8.19 -7.88
C PHE A 28 -4.39 7.19 -7.66
N VAL A 29 -4.51 5.95 -8.14
CA VAL A 29 -3.40 4.97 -8.16
C VAL A 29 -2.27 5.48 -9.05
N THR A 30 -2.59 5.91 -10.27
CA THR A 30 -1.60 6.46 -11.21
C THR A 30 -0.93 7.71 -10.66
N LEU A 31 -1.69 8.65 -10.11
CA LEU A 31 -1.15 9.85 -9.47
C LEU A 31 -0.25 9.52 -8.29
N GLY A 32 -0.63 8.53 -7.47
CA GLY A 32 0.19 8.06 -6.34
C GLY A 32 1.51 7.46 -6.80
N LEU A 33 1.48 6.62 -7.83
CA LEU A 33 2.69 6.04 -8.42
C LEU A 33 3.59 7.11 -9.04
N LEU A 34 3.04 8.06 -9.80
CA LEU A 34 3.80 9.18 -10.36
C LEU A 34 4.44 10.02 -9.25
N ALA A 35 3.70 10.35 -8.20
CA ALA A 35 4.23 11.08 -7.05
C ALA A 35 5.37 10.31 -6.36
N ALA A 36 5.26 8.99 -6.23
CA ALA A 36 6.34 8.15 -5.68
C ALA A 36 7.58 8.18 -6.57
N VAL A 37 7.42 8.02 -7.89
CA VAL A 37 8.53 8.06 -8.85
C VAL A 37 9.23 9.42 -8.79
N VAL A 38 8.47 10.52 -8.86
CA VAL A 38 9.02 11.88 -8.78
C VAL A 38 9.74 12.11 -7.45
N SER A 39 9.15 11.70 -6.34
CA SER A 39 9.75 11.82 -5.01
C SER A 39 11.05 11.03 -4.90
N PHE A 40 11.09 9.81 -5.42
CA PHE A 40 12.28 8.98 -5.43
C PHE A 40 13.39 9.56 -6.31
N LEU A 41 13.08 9.95 -7.56
CA LEU A 41 14.05 10.57 -8.47
C LEU A 41 14.60 11.89 -7.92
N TRP A 42 13.75 12.67 -7.26
CA TRP A 42 14.20 13.90 -6.58
C TRP A 42 15.14 13.58 -5.41
N GLU A 43 14.89 12.51 -4.66
CA GLU A 43 15.77 12.08 -3.57
C GLU A 43 17.12 11.59 -4.10
N LEU A 44 17.16 10.86 -5.22
CA LEU A 44 18.40 10.47 -5.89
C LEU A 44 19.23 11.70 -6.27
N LYS A 45 18.60 12.69 -6.92
CA LYS A 45 19.27 13.92 -7.29
C LYS A 45 19.81 14.67 -6.06
N ARG A 46 19.07 14.67 -4.96
CA ARG A 46 19.47 15.33 -3.71
C ARG A 46 20.66 14.65 -3.02
N ARG A 47 20.79 13.33 -3.18
CA ARG A 47 21.89 12.52 -2.62
C ARG A 47 23.10 12.42 -3.54
N ASP A 48 22.99 12.94 -4.75
CA ASP A 48 23.96 12.76 -5.85
C ASP A 48 24.18 11.29 -6.21
N ASP A 49 23.11 10.49 -6.08
CA ASP A 49 23.11 9.06 -6.39
C ASP A 49 22.97 8.83 -7.91
N SER A 50 23.39 7.65 -8.36
CA SER A 50 23.29 7.27 -9.77
C SER A 50 21.83 7.17 -10.22
N PHE A 51 21.46 8.02 -11.16
CA PHE A 51 20.14 8.04 -11.80
C PHE A 51 19.80 6.68 -12.44
N TRP A 52 20.76 6.05 -13.10
CA TRP A 52 20.55 4.78 -13.81
C TRP A 52 20.26 3.61 -12.86
N ILE A 53 20.91 3.57 -11.70
CA ILE A 53 20.58 2.59 -10.65
C ILE A 53 19.14 2.83 -10.16
N GLY A 54 18.73 4.08 -10.01
CA GLY A 54 17.35 4.39 -9.66
C GLY A 54 16.34 3.94 -10.70
N VAL A 55 16.64 4.11 -11.99
CA VAL A 55 15.81 3.61 -13.09
C VAL A 55 15.72 2.08 -13.06
N ASP A 56 16.84 1.39 -12.86
CA ASP A 56 16.87 -0.08 -12.72
C ASP A 56 15.96 -0.55 -11.57
N ILE A 57 16.03 0.11 -10.40
CA ILE A 57 15.19 -0.19 -9.23
C ILE A 57 13.71 -0.06 -9.60
N LEU A 58 13.31 1.05 -10.24
CA LEU A 58 11.92 1.29 -10.62
C LEU A 58 11.42 0.26 -11.64
N LEU A 59 12.21 -0.02 -12.67
CA LEU A 59 11.86 -1.00 -13.69
C LEU A 59 11.72 -2.41 -13.10
N LEU A 60 12.65 -2.80 -12.22
CA LEU A 60 12.58 -4.10 -11.53
C LEU A 60 11.37 -4.19 -10.60
N MET A 61 11.06 -3.13 -9.85
CA MET A 61 9.89 -3.11 -8.98
C MET A 61 8.60 -3.27 -9.78
N ILE A 62 8.46 -2.56 -10.90
CA ILE A 62 7.25 -2.63 -11.73
C ILE A 62 7.15 -4.02 -12.39
N SER A 63 8.19 -4.46 -13.10
CA SER A 63 8.16 -5.71 -13.86
C SER A 63 8.02 -6.94 -12.96
N ALA A 64 8.88 -7.05 -11.94
CA ALA A 64 8.82 -8.17 -10.99
C ALA A 64 7.60 -8.10 -10.08
N GLY A 65 7.11 -6.89 -9.77
CA GLY A 65 5.87 -6.68 -9.03
C GLY A 65 4.65 -7.17 -9.81
N LEU A 66 4.53 -6.81 -11.08
CA LEU A 66 3.45 -7.30 -11.94
C LEU A 66 3.52 -8.82 -12.12
N LEU A 67 4.70 -9.35 -12.41
CA LEU A 67 4.89 -10.79 -12.56
C LEU A 67 4.55 -11.54 -11.25
N GLY A 68 5.08 -11.08 -10.13
CA GLY A 68 4.82 -11.68 -8.82
C GLY A 68 3.35 -11.61 -8.41
N ALA A 69 2.68 -10.49 -8.66
CA ALA A 69 1.26 -10.33 -8.39
C ALA A 69 0.42 -11.34 -9.19
N LYS A 70 0.80 -11.55 -10.45
CA LYS A 70 0.10 -12.50 -11.33
C LYS A 70 0.39 -13.94 -10.96
N LEU A 71 1.66 -14.31 -10.81
CA LEU A 71 2.05 -15.67 -10.44
C LEU A 71 1.43 -16.11 -9.11
N PHE A 72 1.47 -15.24 -8.10
CA PHE A 72 0.88 -15.54 -6.80
C PHE A 72 -0.63 -15.72 -6.91
N HIS A 73 -1.31 -14.87 -7.67
CA HIS A 73 -2.75 -15.02 -7.89
C HIS A 73 -3.08 -16.35 -8.56
N VAL A 74 -2.40 -16.70 -9.65
CA VAL A 74 -2.62 -17.97 -10.37
C VAL A 74 -2.37 -19.16 -9.45
N LEU A 75 -1.29 -19.15 -8.67
CA LEU A 75 -0.95 -20.26 -7.77
C LEU A 75 -1.99 -20.50 -6.66
N PHE A 76 -2.59 -19.44 -6.14
CA PHE A 76 -3.55 -19.54 -5.02
C PHE A 76 -5.02 -19.57 -5.46
N SER A 77 -5.31 -19.35 -6.73
CA SER A 77 -6.67 -19.40 -7.31
C SER A 77 -6.78 -20.42 -8.46
N LEU A 78 -5.98 -21.48 -8.42
CA LEU A 78 -5.99 -22.53 -9.46
C LEU A 78 -7.37 -23.16 -9.64
N SER A 79 -8.15 -23.33 -8.57
CA SER A 79 -9.53 -23.83 -8.63
C SER A 79 -10.43 -22.95 -9.49
N ASP A 80 -10.30 -21.64 -9.36
CA ASP A 80 -11.13 -20.67 -10.10
C ASP A 80 -10.88 -20.73 -11.62
N TYR A 81 -9.70 -21.26 -12.00
CA TYR A 81 -9.30 -21.42 -13.40
C TYR A 81 -9.67 -22.78 -14.02
N GLN A 82 -10.13 -23.75 -13.23
CA GLN A 82 -10.51 -25.06 -13.74
C GLN A 82 -11.97 -25.17 -14.17
N GLU A 83 -12.84 -24.26 -13.72
CA GLU A 83 -14.29 -24.36 -13.87
C GLU A 83 -14.91 -23.53 -15.01
N GLY A 84 -14.12 -22.83 -15.87
CA GLY A 84 -14.70 -21.95 -16.90
C GLY A 84 -13.93 -21.90 -18.23
N PRO A 85 -14.55 -21.38 -19.31
CA PRO A 85 -13.90 -21.21 -20.60
C PRO A 85 -12.86 -20.09 -20.51
N HIS A 86 -11.61 -20.44 -20.19
CA HIS A 86 -10.53 -19.46 -20.00
C HIS A 86 -9.84 -19.16 -21.32
N THR A 87 -10.07 -17.96 -21.84
CA THR A 87 -9.23 -17.38 -22.86
C THR A 87 -7.95 -16.88 -22.21
N ILE A 88 -6.79 -17.01 -22.87
CA ILE A 88 -5.49 -16.47 -22.39
C ILE A 88 -5.64 -14.99 -21.96
N LEU A 89 -6.51 -14.25 -22.63
CA LEU A 89 -6.81 -12.85 -22.32
C LEU A 89 -7.46 -12.69 -20.94
N SER A 90 -8.39 -13.56 -20.56
CA SER A 90 -9.02 -13.53 -19.22
C SER A 90 -8.01 -13.83 -18.12
N LEU A 91 -7.06 -14.73 -18.39
CA LEU A 91 -5.94 -15.01 -17.48
C LEU A 91 -5.05 -13.78 -17.25
N ILE A 92 -4.80 -12.98 -18.28
CA ILE A 92 -3.95 -11.78 -18.17
C ILE A 92 -4.67 -10.67 -17.40
N PHE A 93 -5.96 -10.46 -17.62
CA PHE A 93 -6.71 -9.32 -17.07
C PHE A 93 -7.43 -9.61 -15.75
N SER A 94 -7.66 -10.86 -15.38
CA SER A 94 -8.32 -11.25 -14.12
C SER A 94 -7.34 -11.37 -12.96
N GLY A 95 -7.74 -10.90 -11.80
CA GLY A 95 -7.10 -11.11 -10.51
C GLY A 95 -5.60 -10.76 -10.38
N TRP A 96 -5.28 -9.95 -9.39
CA TRP A 96 -3.93 -9.53 -9.06
C TRP A 96 -3.72 -9.59 -7.54
N SER A 97 -2.67 -10.26 -7.08
CA SER A 97 -2.35 -10.34 -5.66
C SER A 97 -1.34 -9.28 -5.25
N ALA A 98 -1.76 -8.37 -4.36
CA ALA A 98 -0.86 -7.36 -3.81
C ALA A 98 0.31 -8.00 -3.02
N ALA A 99 0.06 -9.12 -2.34
CA ALA A 99 1.11 -9.86 -1.61
C ALA A 99 2.16 -10.41 -2.58
N GLY A 100 1.72 -11.02 -3.69
CA GLY A 100 2.62 -11.51 -4.74
C GLY A 100 3.43 -10.40 -5.38
N GLY A 101 2.81 -9.24 -5.62
CA GLY A 101 3.50 -8.06 -6.16
C GLY A 101 4.61 -7.55 -5.23
N LEU A 102 4.30 -7.44 -3.93
CA LEU A 102 5.28 -7.02 -2.94
C LEU A 102 6.45 -8.01 -2.83
N LEU A 103 6.16 -9.31 -2.74
CA LEU A 103 7.18 -10.35 -2.65
C LEU A 103 8.05 -10.41 -3.90
N GLY A 104 7.46 -10.32 -5.10
CA GLY A 104 8.18 -10.31 -6.37
C GLY A 104 9.12 -9.12 -6.49
N SER A 105 8.63 -7.91 -6.19
CA SER A 105 9.46 -6.70 -6.19
C SER A 105 10.59 -6.78 -5.18
N LEU A 106 10.32 -7.21 -3.95
CA LEU A 106 11.34 -7.30 -2.90
C LEU A 106 12.42 -8.32 -3.23
N LEU A 107 12.02 -9.50 -3.73
CA LEU A 107 12.95 -10.55 -4.15
C LEU A 107 13.87 -10.06 -5.29
N ALA A 108 13.29 -9.41 -6.30
CA ALA A 108 14.06 -8.86 -7.42
C ALA A 108 15.07 -7.81 -6.97
N LEU A 109 14.67 -6.90 -6.06
CA LEU A 109 15.58 -5.89 -5.49
C LEU A 109 16.72 -6.53 -4.69
N VAL A 110 16.42 -7.53 -3.85
CA VAL A 110 17.44 -8.23 -3.07
C VAL A 110 18.47 -8.91 -4.00
N ILE A 111 18.00 -9.58 -5.05
CA ILE A 111 18.88 -10.21 -6.06
C ILE A 111 19.71 -9.15 -6.78
N TYR A 112 19.10 -8.05 -7.20
CA TYR A 112 19.80 -6.97 -7.91
C TYR A 112 20.88 -6.33 -7.05
N PHE A 113 20.57 -5.96 -5.80
CA PHE A 113 21.55 -5.35 -4.90
C PHE A 113 22.72 -6.28 -4.62
N ARG A 114 22.45 -7.58 -4.41
CA ARG A 114 23.53 -8.57 -4.22
C ARG A 114 24.41 -8.73 -5.46
N LYS A 115 23.81 -8.82 -6.66
CA LYS A 115 24.58 -8.97 -7.91
C LYS A 115 25.41 -7.74 -8.25
N LYS A 116 24.95 -6.55 -7.91
CA LYS A 116 25.65 -5.28 -8.15
C LYS A 116 26.60 -4.88 -7.01
N GLY A 117 26.65 -5.62 -5.92
CA GLY A 117 27.44 -5.27 -4.73
C GLY A 117 26.96 -3.97 -4.03
N LEU A 118 25.67 -3.64 -4.17
CA LEU A 118 25.09 -2.43 -3.61
C LEU A 118 24.61 -2.65 -2.17
N ASP A 119 24.73 -1.64 -1.31
CA ASP A 119 24.11 -1.66 0.01
C ASP A 119 22.58 -1.54 -0.13
N GLY A 120 21.91 -2.67 -0.03
CA GLY A 120 20.44 -2.73 -0.16
C GLY A 120 19.71 -1.90 0.89
N TRP A 121 20.24 -1.74 2.10
CA TRP A 121 19.61 -0.92 3.14
C TRP A 121 19.66 0.57 2.80
N TYR A 122 20.79 1.03 2.29
CA TYR A 122 20.93 2.40 1.81
C TYR A 122 19.93 2.73 0.71
N TRP A 123 19.82 1.85 -0.31
CA TRP A 123 18.91 2.04 -1.44
C TRP A 123 17.43 1.92 -1.03
N MET A 124 17.13 1.03 -0.09
CA MET A 124 15.78 0.95 0.49
C MET A 124 15.42 2.23 1.25
N ASP A 125 16.33 2.80 2.04
CA ASP A 125 16.10 4.08 2.75
C ASP A 125 15.96 5.27 1.80
N THR A 126 16.53 5.21 0.61
CA THR A 126 16.33 6.21 -0.44
C THR A 126 14.92 6.11 -1.06
N LEU A 127 14.45 4.87 -1.28
CA LEU A 127 13.17 4.57 -1.90
C LEU A 127 11.97 4.73 -0.94
N ILE A 128 12.13 4.27 0.30
CA ILE A 128 11.00 4.02 1.21
C ILE A 128 10.14 5.26 1.54
N PRO A 129 10.68 6.50 1.65
CA PRO A 129 9.83 7.67 1.90
C PRO A 129 8.80 7.93 0.81
N SER A 130 9.05 7.49 -0.43
CA SER A 130 8.12 7.63 -1.54
C SER A 130 6.88 6.72 -1.41
N VAL A 131 7.00 5.61 -0.68
CA VAL A 131 5.93 4.62 -0.53
C VAL A 131 4.72 5.16 0.24
N PRO A 132 4.85 5.70 1.47
CA PRO A 132 3.70 6.24 2.19
C PRO A 132 3.10 7.48 1.50
N LEU A 133 3.88 8.23 0.69
CA LEU A 133 3.35 9.30 -0.15
C LEU A 133 2.38 8.74 -1.19
N ALA A 134 2.79 7.72 -1.95
CA ALA A 134 1.92 7.04 -2.90
C ALA A 134 0.66 6.50 -2.23
N GLN A 135 0.82 5.81 -1.10
CA GLN A 135 -0.30 5.25 -0.34
C GLN A 135 -1.29 6.33 0.13
N THR A 136 -0.81 7.50 0.55
CA THR A 136 -1.65 8.64 0.94
C THR A 136 -2.55 9.07 -0.22
N ILE A 137 -1.99 9.24 -1.41
CA ILE A 137 -2.73 9.66 -2.61
C ILE A 137 -3.71 8.57 -3.04
N MET A 138 -3.28 7.30 -3.06
CA MET A 138 -4.13 6.17 -3.43
C MET A 138 -5.35 6.02 -2.50
N ARG A 139 -5.24 6.39 -1.22
CA ARG A 139 -6.37 6.34 -0.26
C ARG A 139 -7.48 7.35 -0.58
N VAL A 140 -7.17 8.42 -1.28
CA VAL A 140 -8.22 9.31 -1.83
C VAL A 140 -9.08 8.54 -2.84
N GLY A 141 -8.45 7.76 -3.73
CA GLY A 141 -9.17 6.90 -4.67
C GLY A 141 -10.03 5.84 -3.96
N CYS A 142 -9.52 5.19 -2.90
CA CYS A 142 -10.31 4.27 -2.08
C CYS A 142 -11.53 4.95 -1.44
N LEU A 143 -11.35 6.19 -0.97
CA LEU A 143 -12.45 6.97 -0.38
C LEU A 143 -13.51 7.29 -1.42
N MET A 144 -13.12 7.66 -2.64
CA MET A 144 -14.03 7.98 -3.75
C MET A 144 -14.78 6.75 -4.28
N THR A 145 -14.20 5.58 -4.23
CA THR A 145 -14.84 4.32 -4.68
C THR A 145 -15.70 3.69 -3.59
N GLY A 146 -15.43 4.02 -2.32
CA GLY A 146 -16.09 3.40 -1.17
C GLY A 146 -15.53 2.01 -0.84
N CYS A 147 -14.36 1.61 -1.37
CA CYS A 147 -13.72 0.37 -0.98
C CYS A 147 -12.97 0.51 0.35
N CYS A 148 -12.66 -0.62 1.00
CA CYS A 148 -11.96 -0.63 2.29
C CYS A 148 -12.67 0.17 3.39
N TYR A 149 -13.99 0.15 3.41
CA TYR A 149 -14.83 0.84 4.40
C TYR A 149 -14.76 0.19 5.78
N GLY A 150 -15.19 0.93 6.79
CA GLY A 150 -15.21 0.49 8.18
C GLY A 150 -16.57 -0.02 8.63
N LYS A 151 -16.61 -0.53 9.87
CA LYS A 151 -17.83 -0.95 10.55
C LYS A 151 -18.81 0.20 10.71
N PRO A 152 -20.15 -0.08 10.85
CA PRO A 152 -21.13 0.91 11.22
C PRO A 152 -20.73 1.64 12.50
N THR A 153 -20.98 2.97 12.55
CA THR A 153 -20.63 3.80 13.71
C THR A 153 -21.53 5.02 13.85
N HIS A 154 -21.72 5.49 15.06
CA HIS A 154 -22.45 6.72 15.37
C HIS A 154 -21.55 7.93 15.66
N LEU A 155 -20.25 7.83 15.36
CA LEU A 155 -19.29 8.91 15.58
C LEU A 155 -19.62 10.14 14.71
N PRO A 156 -19.34 11.36 15.18
CA PRO A 156 -19.70 12.59 14.47
C PRO A 156 -18.98 12.79 13.13
N TRP A 157 -17.92 12.04 12.86
CA TRP A 157 -17.17 12.04 11.61
C TRP A 157 -17.44 10.80 10.73
N ALA A 158 -18.48 10.01 11.05
CA ALA A 158 -18.90 8.91 10.20
C ALA A 158 -19.23 9.41 8.78
N ILE A 159 -18.92 8.58 7.79
CA ILE A 159 -19.22 8.85 6.38
C ILE A 159 -20.35 7.91 5.94
N THR A 160 -21.35 8.48 5.27
CA THR A 160 -22.45 7.73 4.67
C THR A 160 -22.31 7.79 3.15
N PHE A 161 -22.19 6.62 2.52
CA PHE A 161 -22.12 6.52 1.06
C PHE A 161 -23.52 6.54 0.47
N THR A 162 -23.76 7.43 -0.48
CA THR A 162 -25.05 7.53 -1.21
C THR A 162 -25.00 6.87 -2.58
N LYS A 163 -23.78 6.70 -3.14
CA LYS A 163 -23.53 6.00 -4.39
C LYS A 163 -22.20 5.25 -4.26
N SER A 164 -22.24 3.95 -4.19
CA SER A 164 -21.07 3.08 -4.19
C SER A 164 -21.48 1.71 -4.72
N THR A 165 -20.57 1.04 -5.41
CA THR A 165 -20.75 -0.35 -5.84
C THR A 165 -20.22 -1.35 -4.81
N VAL A 166 -19.50 -0.86 -3.79
CA VAL A 166 -18.79 -1.69 -2.81
C VAL A 166 -19.29 -1.47 -1.40
N ALA A 167 -19.38 -0.19 -0.96
CA ALA A 167 -19.82 0.13 0.39
C ALA A 167 -21.35 0.04 0.52
N PRO A 168 -21.89 -0.38 1.68
CA PRO A 168 -23.31 -0.34 1.96
C PRO A 168 -23.82 1.11 1.92
N LEU A 169 -24.96 1.30 1.25
CA LEU A 169 -25.56 2.62 1.05
C LEU A 169 -26.42 3.04 2.25
N GLY A 170 -26.41 4.33 2.58
CA GLY A 170 -27.24 4.89 3.64
C GLY A 170 -26.81 4.56 5.08
N VAL A 171 -25.75 3.78 5.26
CA VAL A 171 -25.24 3.39 6.58
C VAL A 171 -24.06 4.28 6.97
N PRO A 172 -24.05 4.88 8.17
CA PRO A 172 -22.89 5.63 8.66
C PRO A 172 -21.77 4.68 9.06
N LEU A 173 -20.60 4.83 8.42
CA LEU A 173 -19.45 3.94 8.54
C LEU A 173 -18.22 4.68 9.05
N HIS A 174 -17.31 3.94 9.72
CA HIS A 174 -15.98 4.43 10.02
C HIS A 174 -15.22 4.76 8.71
N PRO A 175 -14.70 5.98 8.52
CA PRO A 175 -13.91 6.35 7.34
C PRO A 175 -12.48 5.81 7.42
N THR A 176 -12.33 4.51 7.40
CA THR A 176 -11.02 3.82 7.52
C THR A 176 -10.05 4.23 6.43
N GLN A 177 -10.56 4.64 5.25
CA GLN A 177 -9.75 5.20 4.16
C GLN A 177 -9.08 6.51 4.61
N ALA A 178 -9.84 7.40 5.28
CA ALA A 178 -9.30 8.65 5.82
C ALA A 178 -8.31 8.42 6.97
N TYR A 179 -8.56 7.39 7.80
CA TYR A 179 -7.60 7.01 8.84
C TYR A 179 -6.27 6.55 8.25
N HIS A 180 -6.32 5.68 7.21
CA HIS A 180 -5.11 5.27 6.49
C HIS A 180 -4.42 6.43 5.79
N LEU A 181 -5.18 7.35 5.18
CA LEU A 181 -4.63 8.54 4.52
C LEU A 181 -3.84 9.39 5.53
N ALA A 182 -4.47 9.75 6.66
CA ALA A 182 -3.83 10.56 7.69
C ALA A 182 -2.59 9.88 8.27
N ALA A 183 -2.68 8.59 8.58
CA ALA A 183 -1.56 7.83 9.15
C ALA A 183 -0.40 7.69 8.16
N ASN A 184 -0.67 7.40 6.88
CA ASN A 184 0.39 7.34 5.86
C ASN A 184 1.04 8.71 5.63
N LEU A 185 0.26 9.80 5.65
CA LEU A 185 0.80 11.16 5.57
C LEU A 185 1.73 11.47 6.76
N LEU A 186 1.33 11.10 7.97
CA LEU A 186 2.17 11.27 9.17
C LEU A 186 3.46 10.45 9.07
N ILE A 187 3.39 9.21 8.58
CA ILE A 187 4.57 8.37 8.33
C ILE A 187 5.48 9.04 7.30
N TYR A 188 4.93 9.53 6.19
CA TYR A 188 5.69 10.24 5.16
C TYR A 188 6.43 11.45 5.72
N LEU A 189 5.73 12.29 6.48
CA LEU A 189 6.31 13.48 7.11
C LEU A 189 7.43 13.10 8.10
N PHE A 190 7.17 12.10 8.96
CA PHE A 190 8.16 11.59 9.89
C PHE A 190 9.43 11.11 9.17
N LEU A 191 9.30 10.26 8.17
CA LEU A 191 10.44 9.74 7.41
C LEU A 191 11.20 10.87 6.68
N THR A 192 10.49 11.86 6.13
CA THR A 192 11.09 13.00 5.44
C THR A 192 11.88 13.89 6.38
N ILE A 193 11.42 14.07 7.63
CA ILE A 193 12.16 14.81 8.65
C ILE A 193 13.34 13.98 9.16
N ARG A 194 13.11 12.70 9.46
CA ARG A 194 14.10 11.81 10.04
C ARG A 194 15.28 11.50 9.12
N LYS A 195 15.06 11.44 7.79
CA LYS A 195 16.09 11.11 6.79
C LYS A 195 17.35 11.99 6.86
N LYS A 196 17.25 13.22 7.39
CA LYS A 196 18.39 14.13 7.56
C LYS A 196 19.28 13.74 8.75
N ARG A 197 18.80 12.89 9.64
CA ARG A 197 19.45 12.51 10.89
C ARG A 197 19.43 10.98 11.12
N SER A 198 19.33 10.19 10.02
CA SER A 198 19.38 8.73 10.16
C SER A 198 20.72 8.28 10.73
N ALA A 199 20.68 7.40 11.72
CA ALA A 199 21.87 6.94 12.44
C ALA A 199 22.61 5.81 11.70
N PHE A 200 21.89 5.01 10.90
CA PHE A 200 22.44 3.89 10.15
C PHE A 200 21.61 3.57 8.90
N PRO A 201 22.20 2.95 7.85
CA PRO A 201 21.47 2.48 6.68
C PRO A 201 20.42 1.42 7.06
N GLY A 202 19.17 1.64 6.65
CA GLY A 202 18.02 0.78 6.98
C GLY A 202 17.11 1.35 8.08
N GLU A 203 17.50 2.44 8.75
CA GLU A 203 16.68 3.03 9.81
C GLU A 203 15.30 3.46 9.30
N LEU A 204 15.24 4.16 8.16
CA LEU A 204 13.98 4.64 7.61
C LEU A 204 13.10 3.48 7.15
N THR A 205 13.70 2.45 6.58
CA THR A 205 13.00 1.24 6.15
C THR A 205 12.39 0.51 7.33
N LEU A 206 13.15 0.30 8.40
CA LEU A 206 12.67 -0.34 9.62
C LEU A 206 11.57 0.51 10.29
N ALA A 207 11.75 1.83 10.36
CA ALA A 207 10.75 2.75 10.90
C ALA A 207 9.45 2.71 10.10
N TYR A 208 9.52 2.70 8.75
CA TYR A 208 8.34 2.56 7.90
C TYR A 208 7.60 1.25 8.17
N VAL A 209 8.31 0.12 8.17
CA VAL A 209 7.69 -1.20 8.42
C VAL A 209 7.01 -1.22 9.79
N LEU A 210 7.67 -0.68 10.82
CA LEU A 210 7.10 -0.59 12.17
C LEU A 210 5.80 0.23 12.19
N PHE A 211 5.87 1.48 11.74
CA PHE A 211 4.72 2.39 11.81
C PHE A 211 3.57 1.95 10.90
N TYR A 212 3.89 1.47 9.69
CA TYR A 212 2.88 0.93 8.78
C TYR A 212 2.18 -0.29 9.37
N THR A 213 2.93 -1.19 9.98
CA THR A 213 2.37 -2.39 10.61
C THR A 213 1.46 -2.04 11.79
N ILE A 214 1.91 -1.15 12.65
CA ILE A 214 1.10 -0.69 13.80
C ILE A 214 -0.19 -0.03 13.31
N GLN A 215 -0.09 0.96 12.40
CA GLN A 215 -1.26 1.64 11.89
C GLN A 215 -2.23 0.68 11.19
N ARG A 216 -1.71 -0.27 10.42
CA ARG A 216 -2.51 -1.26 9.71
C ARG A 216 -3.27 -2.16 10.69
N SER A 217 -2.61 -2.65 11.72
CA SER A 217 -3.21 -3.50 12.76
C SER A 217 -4.30 -2.74 13.56
N VAL A 218 -4.03 -1.49 13.92
CA VAL A 218 -5.00 -0.65 14.64
C VAL A 218 -6.22 -0.34 13.78
N ILE A 219 -6.01 0.11 12.54
CA ILE A 219 -7.14 0.46 11.65
C ILE A 219 -7.94 -0.78 11.24
N ASP A 220 -7.28 -1.94 11.19
CA ASP A 220 -7.95 -3.20 10.85
C ASP A 220 -9.08 -3.57 11.82
N VAL A 221 -9.00 -3.17 13.08
CA VAL A 221 -10.09 -3.37 14.07
C VAL A 221 -11.40 -2.71 13.63
N PHE A 222 -11.32 -1.56 12.95
CA PHE A 222 -12.46 -0.78 12.49
C PHE A 222 -12.97 -1.17 11.10
N ARG A 223 -12.29 -2.07 10.40
CA ARG A 223 -12.68 -2.51 9.05
C ARG A 223 -13.81 -3.53 9.07
N ALA A 224 -14.65 -3.49 8.03
CA ALA A 224 -15.79 -4.39 7.87
C ALA A 224 -15.92 -4.96 6.44
N ASP A 225 -14.97 -4.71 5.55
CA ASP A 225 -15.05 -5.16 4.18
C ASP A 225 -14.98 -6.71 4.07
N PRO A 226 -15.68 -7.31 3.08
CA PRO A 226 -15.63 -8.74 2.84
C PRO A 226 -14.22 -9.21 2.41
N GLY A 227 -13.92 -10.48 2.63
CA GLY A 227 -12.60 -11.07 2.30
C GLY A 227 -11.55 -10.93 3.39
N ARG A 228 -11.95 -10.52 4.58
CA ARG A 228 -11.07 -10.50 5.75
C ARG A 228 -10.83 -11.91 6.26
N LEU A 229 -9.59 -12.36 6.22
CA LEU A 229 -9.21 -13.65 6.77
C LEU A 229 -9.08 -13.54 8.28
N TRP A 230 -9.91 -14.28 8.99
CA TRP A 230 -9.88 -14.42 10.45
C TRP A 230 -9.14 -15.70 10.85
N LEU A 231 -8.31 -15.58 11.88
CA LEU A 231 -7.74 -16.71 12.59
C LEU A 231 -8.46 -16.77 13.95
N TRP A 232 -9.10 -17.90 14.23
CA TRP A 232 -9.86 -18.12 15.48
C TRP A 232 -10.91 -17.04 15.81
N ASP A 233 -11.58 -16.48 14.80
CA ASP A 233 -12.64 -15.45 14.91
C ASP A 233 -12.28 -14.16 15.65
N THR A 234 -11.09 -14.04 16.21
CA THR A 234 -10.65 -12.91 17.03
C THR A 234 -9.49 -12.13 16.44
N ILE A 235 -8.54 -12.81 15.80
CA ILE A 235 -7.30 -12.21 15.27
C ILE A 235 -7.32 -12.30 13.75
N THR A 236 -7.00 -11.21 13.08
CA THR A 236 -6.86 -11.24 11.63
C THR A 236 -5.46 -11.69 11.22
N THR A 237 -5.37 -12.29 10.04
CA THR A 237 -4.07 -12.67 9.44
C THR A 237 -3.10 -11.48 9.40
N TYR A 238 -3.62 -10.28 9.14
CA TYR A 238 -2.80 -9.05 9.13
C TYR A 238 -2.23 -8.70 10.50
N GLN A 239 -2.99 -8.92 11.59
CA GLN A 239 -2.52 -8.67 12.95
C GLN A 239 -1.43 -9.66 13.36
N LEU A 240 -1.57 -10.93 12.98
CA LEU A 240 -0.55 -11.95 13.25
C LEU A 240 0.75 -11.64 12.51
N ILE A 241 0.67 -11.45 11.18
CA ILE A 241 1.84 -11.07 10.36
C ILE A 241 2.46 -9.78 10.87
N GLY A 242 1.62 -8.81 11.26
CA GLY A 242 2.04 -7.55 11.83
C GLY A 242 2.83 -7.72 13.12
N THR A 243 2.37 -8.54 14.05
CA THR A 243 3.07 -8.80 15.31
C THR A 243 4.44 -9.42 15.07
N ILE A 244 4.53 -10.40 14.17
CA ILE A 244 5.80 -11.01 13.78
C ILE A 244 6.73 -9.97 13.17
N ALA A 245 6.22 -9.12 12.26
CA ALA A 245 7.01 -8.07 11.62
C ALA A 245 7.56 -7.05 12.65
N VAL A 246 6.76 -6.65 13.63
CA VAL A 246 7.21 -5.75 14.71
C VAL A 246 8.36 -6.36 15.51
N ILE A 247 8.25 -7.64 15.89
CA ILE A 247 9.30 -8.35 16.63
C ILE A 247 10.60 -8.38 15.81
N VAL A 248 10.51 -8.75 14.54
CA VAL A 248 11.66 -8.80 13.61
C VAL A 248 12.29 -7.40 13.46
N VAL A 249 11.47 -6.36 13.27
CA VAL A 249 11.96 -4.98 13.14
C VAL A 249 12.71 -4.52 14.40
N ILE A 250 12.14 -4.77 15.59
CA ILE A 250 12.80 -4.41 16.85
C ILE A 250 14.13 -5.15 17.00
N PHE A 251 14.18 -6.44 16.66
CA PHE A 251 15.41 -7.21 16.71
C PHE A 251 16.46 -6.66 15.74
N LEU A 252 16.10 -6.40 14.48
CA LEU A 252 17.00 -5.84 13.47
C LEU A 252 17.48 -4.44 13.86
N TYR A 253 16.60 -3.59 14.35
CA TYR A 253 16.93 -2.25 14.80
C TYR A 253 17.98 -2.29 15.92
N ARG A 254 17.75 -3.10 16.95
CA ARG A 254 18.71 -3.27 18.07
C ARG A 254 20.05 -3.86 17.60
N SER A 255 20.02 -4.83 16.69
CA SER A 255 21.23 -5.43 16.14
C SER A 255 22.07 -4.40 15.37
N ARG A 256 21.42 -3.56 14.55
CA ARG A 256 22.10 -2.53 13.76
C ARG A 256 22.63 -1.39 14.62
N MET A 257 21.89 -0.97 15.62
CA MET A 257 22.36 0.06 16.57
C MET A 257 23.66 -0.36 17.27
N ARG A 258 23.79 -1.63 17.66
CA ARG A 258 25.01 -2.16 18.31
C ARG A 258 26.25 -2.21 17.40
N THR A 259 26.06 -2.19 16.08
CA THR A 259 27.18 -2.19 15.11
C THR A 259 27.68 -0.78 14.81
N VAL A 260 26.97 0.25 15.21
CA VAL A 260 27.30 1.67 14.96
C VAL A 260 27.80 2.36 16.25
N SER A 261 27.45 1.83 17.42
CA SER A 261 28.00 2.24 18.72
C SER A 261 29.35 1.56 18.98
#